data_9b69d915bf195ddd70930c32d131ef73
#
_entry.id   9b69d915bf195ddd70930c32d131ef73
#
_cell.length_a   1.000
_cell.length_b   1.000
_cell.length_c   1.000
_cell.angle_alpha   90.00
_cell.angle_beta   90.00
_cell.angle_gamma   90.00
#
_symmetry.space_group_name_H-M   'P 1'
#
loop_
_entity.id
_entity.type
_entity.pdbx_description
1 polymer ?
#
loop_
_entity_poly.entity_id
_entity_poly.type
_entity_poly.pdbx_seq_one_letter_code
_entity_poly.pdbx_strand_id
1 'polypeptide(L)'
;MWYISFATFFFSALLDNLAAAIVIMAVLRKLVPDRTDRLKYACMVIIAANAGGSWSPIGDVTTILLWVGKNISAMHQISHVFIPALVNMLVPLTIAHFWLFKKGSTLRVLSEEEQGDEYIPEIPNRSRRMIFVIGVLSLALVPVFQMVTNLPPFLGVLLGLVILWFYTDLMYSKLHMHESQKLRISQLLPNIDLATIFFFLGILMAVGALETSGQLGIMSAFLDKHVHEPYLISFVIGALSSCVDNVALVAATMGMYPIVEQAADLSPYAQFFVSDGGFWTFLAYCAVTGGSILIIGSATGVTVMGLEKIDFMYYTKRFSILALIGYCCGAGVYMLLFA
;
A
#
# COMPACT_ATOMS: atom_id res chain seq x y z
N MET A 1 0.27 19.06 7.47
CA MET A 1 0.73 17.69 7.71
C MET A 1 -0.46 16.73 7.95
N TRP A 2 -1.32 16.98 8.93
CA TRP A 2 -2.47 16.12 9.23
C TRP A 2 -3.34 15.82 8.01
N TYR A 3 -3.83 16.82 7.30
CA TYR A 3 -4.66 16.63 6.09
C TYR A 3 -3.98 15.78 5.02
N ILE A 4 -2.68 15.99 4.80
CA ILE A 4 -1.90 15.24 3.81
C ILE A 4 -1.74 13.78 4.25
N SER A 5 -1.42 13.52 5.52
CA SER A 5 -1.28 12.15 6.02
C SER A 5 -2.61 11.40 6.01
N PHE A 6 -3.72 12.03 6.41
CA PHE A 6 -5.04 11.41 6.31
C PHE A 6 -5.45 11.17 4.85
N ALA A 7 -5.26 12.15 3.97
CA ALA A 7 -5.52 11.96 2.55
C ALA A 7 -4.70 10.79 1.98
N THR A 8 -3.40 10.73 2.30
CA THR A 8 -2.54 9.63 1.87
C THR A 8 -3.03 8.28 2.39
N PHE A 9 -3.38 8.19 3.67
CA PHE A 9 -3.87 6.97 4.31
C PHE A 9 -5.13 6.41 3.61
N PHE A 10 -6.12 7.26 3.32
CA PHE A 10 -7.33 6.81 2.66
C PHE A 10 -7.15 6.57 1.15
N PHE A 11 -6.35 7.40 0.47
CA PHE A 11 -6.04 7.17 -0.94
C PHE A 11 -5.25 5.89 -1.15
N SER A 12 -4.32 5.58 -0.27
CA SER A 12 -3.54 4.35 -0.34
C SER A 12 -4.39 3.09 -0.22
N ALA A 13 -5.44 3.13 0.58
CA ALA A 13 -6.37 2.01 0.70
C ALA A 13 -7.17 1.73 -0.59
N LEU A 14 -7.28 2.71 -1.49
CA LEU A 14 -8.08 2.62 -2.71
C LEU A 14 -7.24 2.48 -3.99
N LEU A 15 -6.05 3.12 -4.01
CA LEU A 15 -5.25 3.28 -5.23
C LEU A 15 -3.93 2.48 -5.20
N ASP A 16 -3.65 1.71 -4.16
CA ASP A 16 -2.33 1.19 -3.85
C ASP A 16 -1.39 2.26 -3.22
N ASN A 17 -0.50 1.82 -2.33
CA ASN A 17 0.40 2.69 -1.56
C ASN A 17 1.38 3.46 -2.44
N LEU A 18 1.91 2.83 -3.49
CA LEU A 18 2.84 3.45 -4.42
C LEU A 18 2.16 4.54 -5.25
N ALA A 19 1.01 4.23 -5.87
CA ALA A 19 0.27 5.18 -6.68
C ALA A 19 -0.22 6.36 -5.84
N ALA A 20 -0.76 6.11 -4.64
CA ALA A 20 -1.19 7.14 -3.71
C ALA A 20 -0.04 8.08 -3.34
N ALA A 21 1.14 7.52 -3.02
CA ALA A 21 2.31 8.32 -2.68
C ALA A 21 2.76 9.21 -3.85
N ILE A 22 2.83 8.69 -5.08
CA ILE A 22 3.19 9.47 -6.27
C ILE A 22 2.23 10.66 -6.46
N VAL A 23 0.91 10.41 -6.39
CA VAL A 23 -0.11 11.46 -6.53
C VAL A 23 0.03 12.53 -5.45
N ILE A 24 0.17 12.12 -4.19
CA ILE A 24 0.33 13.05 -3.08
C ILE A 24 1.64 13.83 -3.19
N MET A 25 2.73 13.20 -3.65
CA MET A 25 4.01 13.90 -3.89
C MET A 25 3.90 14.95 -4.98
N ALA A 26 3.17 14.68 -6.07
CA ALA A 26 2.88 15.66 -7.11
C ALA A 26 2.12 16.87 -6.56
N VAL A 27 1.13 16.64 -5.69
CA VAL A 27 0.39 17.69 -4.99
C VAL A 27 1.31 18.46 -4.03
N LEU A 28 2.15 17.75 -3.25
CA LEU A 28 3.07 18.38 -2.31
C LEU A 28 4.08 19.31 -2.98
N ARG A 29 4.56 18.97 -4.16
CA ARG A 29 5.47 19.84 -4.92
C ARG A 29 4.84 21.18 -5.27
N LYS A 30 3.52 21.21 -5.50
CA LYS A 30 2.77 22.45 -5.77
C LYS A 30 2.43 23.21 -4.47
N LEU A 31 2.17 22.52 -3.37
CA LEU A 31 1.75 23.14 -2.11
C LEU A 31 2.90 23.57 -1.21
N VAL A 32 4.06 22.89 -1.26
CA VAL A 32 5.20 23.11 -0.37
C VAL A 32 6.46 23.37 -1.20
N PRO A 33 6.72 24.65 -1.58
CA PRO A 33 7.88 24.99 -2.41
C PRO A 33 9.21 24.75 -1.67
N ASP A 34 9.25 24.99 -0.35
CA ASP A 34 10.46 24.75 0.43
C ASP A 34 10.80 23.27 0.48
N ARG A 35 12.00 22.94 -0.01
CA ARG A 35 12.50 21.58 -0.05
C ARG A 35 12.63 20.95 1.32
N THR A 36 13.10 21.71 2.31
CA THR A 36 13.37 21.18 3.65
C THR A 36 12.09 20.73 4.34
N ASP A 37 11.03 21.53 4.23
CA ASP A 37 9.73 21.17 4.77
C ASP A 37 9.08 20.07 3.95
N ARG A 38 9.19 20.12 2.60
CA ARG A 38 8.66 19.08 1.73
C ARG A 38 9.26 17.70 2.01
N LEU A 39 10.57 17.61 2.34
CA LEU A 39 11.20 16.35 2.74
C LEU A 39 10.54 15.75 4.00
N LYS A 40 10.18 16.57 4.99
CA LYS A 40 9.49 16.09 6.19
C LYS A 40 8.10 15.55 5.87
N TYR A 41 7.35 16.24 5.00
CA TYR A 41 6.04 15.78 4.53
C TYR A 41 6.19 14.48 3.73
N ALA A 42 7.17 14.38 2.83
CA ALA A 42 7.44 13.20 2.02
C ALA A 42 7.72 11.96 2.88
N CYS A 43 8.54 12.10 3.93
CA CYS A 43 8.80 11.00 4.86
C CYS A 43 7.53 10.55 5.61
N MET A 44 6.64 11.47 5.97
CA MET A 44 5.35 11.10 6.58
C MET A 44 4.38 10.50 5.59
N VAL A 45 4.43 10.90 4.31
CA VAL A 45 3.64 10.27 3.23
C VAL A 45 4.00 8.78 3.09
N ILE A 46 5.28 8.41 3.20
CA ILE A 46 5.70 7.00 3.16
C ILE A 46 5.03 6.20 4.28
N ILE A 47 5.10 6.69 5.52
CA ILE A 47 4.49 6.01 6.68
C ILE A 47 2.96 5.93 6.52
N ALA A 48 2.32 7.04 6.11
CA ALA A 48 0.88 7.09 5.95
C ALA A 48 0.39 6.23 4.78
N ALA A 49 1.15 6.13 3.68
CA ALA A 49 0.81 5.30 2.53
C ALA A 49 0.89 3.81 2.87
N ASN A 50 1.96 3.36 3.51
CA ASN A 50 2.08 1.95 3.91
C ASN A 50 1.04 1.61 5.00
N ALA A 51 0.81 2.48 5.98
CA ALA A 51 -0.26 2.28 6.95
C ALA A 51 -1.64 2.19 6.27
N GLY A 52 -1.93 3.08 5.31
CA GLY A 52 -3.16 3.08 4.52
C GLY A 52 -3.31 1.83 3.66
N GLY A 53 -2.23 1.34 3.06
CA GLY A 53 -2.22 0.14 2.25
C GLY A 53 -2.46 -1.15 3.04
N SER A 54 -2.10 -1.17 4.32
CA SER A 54 -2.16 -2.40 5.13
C SER A 54 -3.57 -2.87 5.48
N TRP A 55 -4.55 -1.97 5.61
CA TRP A 55 -5.89 -2.33 6.06
C TRP A 55 -6.89 -2.63 4.93
N SER A 56 -6.53 -2.33 3.69
CA SER A 56 -7.35 -2.64 2.53
C SER A 56 -6.79 -3.83 1.76
N PRO A 57 -7.63 -4.72 1.22
CA PRO A 57 -7.17 -5.85 0.41
C PRO A 57 -6.53 -5.42 -0.92
N ILE A 58 -6.79 -4.19 -1.39
CA ILE A 58 -6.24 -3.62 -2.64
C ILE A 58 -5.24 -2.49 -2.39
N GLY A 59 -4.91 -2.22 -1.14
CA GLY A 59 -4.08 -1.08 -0.75
C GLY A 59 -2.57 -1.29 -0.88
N ASP A 60 -2.13 -2.54 -1.06
CA ASP A 60 -0.73 -2.93 -1.26
C ASP A 60 -0.66 -4.24 -2.04
N VAL A 61 0.37 -4.44 -2.84
CA VAL A 61 0.58 -5.71 -3.57
C VAL A 61 0.62 -6.90 -2.61
N THR A 62 1.16 -6.72 -1.41
CA THR A 62 1.22 -7.73 -0.36
C THR A 62 -0.18 -8.18 0.10
N THR A 63 -1.09 -7.22 0.36
CA THR A 63 -2.46 -7.53 0.75
C THR A 63 -3.26 -8.13 -0.40
N ILE A 64 -3.01 -7.69 -1.65
CA ILE A 64 -3.58 -8.31 -2.85
C ILE A 64 -3.15 -9.77 -2.95
N LEU A 65 -1.87 -10.08 -2.72
CA LEU A 65 -1.34 -11.43 -2.79
C LEU A 65 -2.03 -12.36 -1.77
N LEU A 66 -2.14 -11.93 -0.52
CA LEU A 66 -2.84 -12.67 0.54
C LEU A 66 -4.34 -12.86 0.23
N TRP A 67 -4.97 -11.85 -0.34
CA TRP A 67 -6.38 -11.90 -0.70
C TRP A 67 -6.66 -12.83 -1.89
N VAL A 68 -5.85 -12.74 -2.95
CA VAL A 68 -5.94 -13.65 -4.11
C VAL A 68 -5.61 -15.08 -3.71
N GLY A 69 -4.64 -15.25 -2.82
CA GLY A 69 -4.26 -16.54 -2.23
C GLY A 69 -5.31 -17.14 -1.29
N LYS A 70 -6.42 -16.40 -1.01
CA LYS A 70 -7.49 -16.80 -0.06
C LYS A 70 -7.02 -16.94 1.40
N ASN A 71 -5.87 -16.37 1.74
CA ASN A 71 -5.38 -16.33 3.12
C ASN A 71 -6.22 -15.37 3.97
N ILE A 72 -6.70 -14.26 3.36
CA ILE A 72 -7.55 -13.25 3.99
C ILE A 72 -8.76 -12.93 3.12
N SER A 73 -9.89 -12.61 3.75
CA SER A 73 -11.04 -12.01 3.07
C SER A 73 -11.02 -10.48 3.19
N ALA A 74 -11.66 -9.78 2.24
CA ALA A 74 -11.66 -8.33 2.21
C ALA A 74 -12.27 -7.71 3.49
N MET A 75 -13.40 -8.23 3.94
CA MET A 75 -14.10 -7.69 5.10
C MET A 75 -13.32 -7.95 6.40
N HIS A 76 -12.71 -9.13 6.53
CA HIS A 76 -11.91 -9.48 7.70
C HIS A 76 -10.68 -8.57 7.82
N GLN A 77 -9.96 -8.37 6.70
CA GLN A 77 -8.81 -7.46 6.65
C GLN A 77 -9.18 -6.04 7.07
N ILE A 78 -10.25 -5.49 6.50
CA ILE A 78 -10.70 -4.13 6.82
C ILE A 78 -11.06 -4.01 8.31
N SER A 79 -11.84 -4.93 8.84
CA SER A 79 -12.35 -4.84 10.21
C SER A 79 -11.27 -5.02 11.29
N HIS A 80 -10.25 -5.85 11.02
CA HIS A 80 -9.21 -6.17 12.00
C HIS A 80 -7.97 -5.26 11.90
N VAL A 81 -7.64 -4.77 10.70
CA VAL A 81 -6.40 -4.01 10.50
C VAL A 81 -6.62 -2.50 10.47
N PHE A 82 -7.84 -2.00 10.25
CA PHE A 82 -8.10 -0.55 10.17
C PHE A 82 -7.63 0.23 11.40
N ILE A 83 -8.00 -0.21 12.61
CA ILE A 83 -7.62 0.48 13.85
C ILE A 83 -6.11 0.39 14.10
N PRO A 84 -5.47 -0.79 14.03
CA PRO A 84 -4.01 -0.91 14.12
C PRO A 84 -3.25 -0.03 13.12
N ALA A 85 -3.69 -0.01 11.86
CA ALA A 85 -3.10 0.81 10.81
C ALA A 85 -3.25 2.31 11.08
N LEU A 86 -4.42 2.72 11.57
CA LEU A 86 -4.67 4.12 11.95
C LEU A 86 -3.74 4.55 13.10
N VAL A 87 -3.56 3.71 14.11
CA VAL A 87 -2.63 3.98 15.23
C VAL A 87 -1.20 4.05 14.73
N ASN A 88 -0.79 3.13 13.83
CA ASN A 88 0.52 3.16 13.20
C ASN A 88 0.83 4.48 12.51
N MET A 89 -0.16 5.10 11.86
CA MET A 89 0.00 6.43 11.26
C MET A 89 -0.05 7.57 12.30
N LEU A 90 -1.02 7.53 13.22
CA LEU A 90 -1.29 8.64 14.16
C LEU A 90 -0.15 8.85 15.14
N VAL A 91 0.48 7.79 15.63
CA VAL A 91 1.56 7.90 16.63
C VAL A 91 2.78 8.62 16.04
N PRO A 92 3.36 8.21 14.91
CA PRO A 92 4.43 8.96 14.26
C PRO A 92 4.03 10.37 13.88
N LEU A 93 2.80 10.57 13.40
CA LEU A 93 2.29 11.87 12.98
C LEU A 93 2.22 12.86 14.15
N THR A 94 1.74 12.43 15.31
CA THR A 94 1.68 13.25 16.51
C THR A 94 3.07 13.61 17.01
N ILE A 95 3.98 12.64 17.11
CA ILE A 95 5.35 12.87 17.54
C ILE A 95 6.07 13.81 16.56
N ALA A 96 5.94 13.56 15.25
CA ALA A 96 6.54 14.40 14.21
C ALA A 96 5.99 15.84 14.26
N HIS A 97 4.69 16.01 14.52
CA HIS A 97 4.08 17.33 14.63
C HIS A 97 4.72 18.17 15.75
N PHE A 98 4.94 17.60 16.92
CA PHE A 98 5.52 18.33 18.06
C PHE A 98 7.03 18.47 17.97
N TRP A 99 7.73 17.51 17.37
CA TRP A 99 9.18 17.45 17.38
C TRP A 99 9.85 18.07 16.15
N LEU A 100 9.29 17.84 14.95
CA LEU A 100 9.93 18.24 13.69
C LEU A 100 9.39 19.57 13.13
N PHE A 101 8.19 20.00 13.54
CA PHE A 101 7.60 21.25 13.05
C PHE A 101 7.61 22.32 14.16
N LYS A 102 8.51 23.27 14.03
CA LYS A 102 8.48 24.48 14.89
C LYS A 102 7.22 25.31 14.54
N LYS A 103 6.54 25.85 15.57
CA LYS A 103 5.46 26.84 15.39
C LYS A 103 5.97 27.98 14.50
N GLY A 104 5.36 28.15 13.32
CA GLY A 104 5.62 29.29 12.45
C GLY A 104 6.01 29.00 11.00
N SER A 105 6.10 27.75 10.56
CA SER A 105 6.21 27.46 9.10
C SER A 105 4.85 27.71 8.44
N THR A 106 4.65 28.91 7.89
CA THR A 106 3.52 29.22 7.02
C THR A 106 3.75 28.52 5.69
N LEU A 107 2.80 27.67 5.28
CA LEU A 107 2.76 27.15 3.93
C LEU A 107 2.64 28.33 2.95
N ARG A 108 3.69 28.59 2.19
CA ARG A 108 3.64 29.57 1.11
C ARG A 108 2.98 28.87 -0.08
N VAL A 109 1.70 29.12 -0.27
CA VAL A 109 1.02 28.68 -1.49
C VAL A 109 1.61 29.49 -2.65
N LEU A 110 2.11 28.81 -3.66
CA LEU A 110 2.52 29.46 -4.91
C LEU A 110 1.31 30.16 -5.51
N SER A 111 1.45 31.45 -5.85
CA SER A 111 0.44 32.18 -6.60
C SER A 111 0.24 31.52 -7.98
N GLU A 112 -0.97 31.62 -8.54
CA GLU A 112 -1.29 31.04 -9.86
C GLU A 112 -0.34 31.51 -10.98
N GLU A 113 0.29 32.68 -10.82
CA GLU A 113 1.27 33.25 -11.75
C GLU A 113 2.66 32.55 -11.73
N GLU A 114 3.00 31.84 -10.64
CA GLU A 114 4.26 31.06 -10.52
C GLU A 114 4.09 29.61 -10.99
N GLN A 115 2.86 29.16 -11.26
CA GLN A 115 2.57 27.88 -11.88
C GLN A 115 2.72 28.07 -13.39
N GLY A 116 3.87 27.72 -13.95
CA GLY A 116 4.09 27.79 -15.41
C GLY A 116 2.95 27.11 -16.14
N ASP A 117 2.52 27.71 -17.26
CA ASP A 117 1.47 27.21 -18.15
C ASP A 117 1.78 25.79 -18.67
N GLU A 118 1.54 24.80 -17.82
CA GLU A 118 1.39 23.43 -18.28
C GLU A 118 0.01 23.37 -18.94
N TYR A 119 -0.03 23.39 -20.27
CA TYR A 119 -1.23 23.33 -21.09
C TYR A 119 -2.06 22.09 -20.69
N ILE A 120 -2.98 22.27 -19.78
CA ILE A 120 -3.95 21.23 -19.42
C ILE A 120 -5.08 21.36 -20.46
N PRO A 121 -5.36 20.31 -21.26
CA PRO A 121 -6.50 20.32 -22.17
C PRO A 121 -7.77 20.75 -21.45
N GLU A 122 -8.57 21.63 -22.04
CA GLU A 122 -9.82 22.10 -21.45
C GLU A 122 -10.88 21.00 -21.43
N ILE A 123 -10.68 20.01 -20.52
CA ILE A 123 -11.71 19.02 -20.23
C ILE A 123 -12.72 19.65 -19.30
N PRO A 124 -14.04 19.63 -19.63
CA PRO A 124 -15.08 20.17 -18.78
C PRO A 124 -14.99 19.61 -17.36
N ASN A 125 -15.11 20.46 -16.35
CA ASN A 125 -15.02 20.08 -14.93
C ASN A 125 -15.96 18.93 -14.55
N ARG A 126 -17.12 18.85 -15.22
CA ARG A 126 -18.08 17.74 -15.04
C ARG A 126 -17.49 16.41 -15.50
N SER A 127 -16.84 16.37 -16.65
CA SER A 127 -16.23 15.17 -17.21
C SER A 127 -15.03 14.73 -16.38
N ARG A 128 -14.19 15.65 -15.93
CA ARG A 128 -13.08 15.39 -15.02
C ARG A 128 -13.56 14.74 -13.71
N ARG A 129 -14.62 15.29 -13.12
CA ARG A 129 -15.25 14.73 -11.91
C ARG A 129 -15.83 13.34 -12.17
N MET A 130 -16.49 13.12 -13.31
CA MET A 130 -17.05 11.81 -13.66
C MET A 130 -15.96 10.75 -13.85
N ILE A 131 -14.86 11.06 -14.54
CA ILE A 131 -13.71 10.15 -14.70
C ILE A 131 -13.17 9.74 -13.31
N PHE A 132 -12.96 10.73 -12.44
CA PHE A 132 -12.50 10.48 -11.08
C PHE A 132 -13.46 9.57 -10.30
N VAL A 133 -14.76 9.88 -10.31
CA VAL A 133 -15.78 9.10 -9.60
C VAL A 133 -15.88 7.68 -10.15
N ILE A 134 -15.89 7.49 -11.48
CA ILE A 134 -15.91 6.15 -12.09
C ILE A 134 -14.67 5.37 -11.69
N GLY A 135 -13.47 5.97 -11.74
CA GLY A 135 -12.22 5.31 -11.34
C GLY A 135 -12.22 4.86 -9.89
N VAL A 136 -12.57 5.77 -8.96
CA VAL A 136 -12.62 5.46 -7.53
C VAL A 136 -13.69 4.41 -7.22
N LEU A 137 -14.91 4.54 -7.79
CA LEU A 137 -15.97 3.56 -7.59
C LEU A 137 -15.61 2.20 -8.18
N SER A 138 -14.97 2.16 -9.35
CA SER A 138 -14.52 0.90 -9.95
C SER A 138 -13.59 0.13 -9.02
N LEU A 139 -12.62 0.80 -8.41
CA LEU A 139 -11.71 0.17 -7.47
C LEU A 139 -12.39 -0.20 -6.14
N ALA A 140 -13.19 0.70 -5.57
CA ALA A 140 -13.91 0.45 -4.31
C ALA A 140 -14.92 -0.70 -4.40
N LEU A 141 -15.46 -0.98 -5.60
CA LEU A 141 -16.42 -2.05 -5.83
C LEU A 141 -15.76 -3.41 -6.11
N VAL A 142 -14.45 -3.50 -6.29
CA VAL A 142 -13.76 -4.78 -6.55
C VAL A 142 -14.02 -5.84 -5.46
N PRO A 143 -13.92 -5.52 -4.15
CA PRO A 143 -14.26 -6.48 -3.11
C PRO A 143 -15.72 -6.95 -3.17
N VAL A 144 -16.65 -6.03 -3.44
CA VAL A 144 -18.08 -6.37 -3.59
C VAL A 144 -18.29 -7.28 -4.79
N PHE A 145 -17.64 -6.99 -5.92
CA PHE A 145 -17.66 -7.84 -7.10
C PHE A 145 -17.19 -9.26 -6.78
N GLN A 146 -16.08 -9.41 -6.08
CA GLN A 146 -15.58 -10.73 -5.67
C GLN A 146 -16.57 -11.46 -4.75
N MET A 147 -17.14 -10.77 -3.76
CA MET A 147 -18.09 -11.37 -2.82
C MET A 147 -19.36 -11.88 -3.51
N VAL A 148 -19.84 -11.16 -4.54
CA VAL A 148 -21.07 -11.53 -5.28
C VAL A 148 -20.81 -12.60 -6.32
N THR A 149 -19.68 -12.52 -7.03
CA THR A 149 -19.42 -13.41 -8.19
C THR A 149 -18.55 -14.62 -7.84
N ASN A 150 -17.82 -14.57 -6.71
CA ASN A 150 -16.76 -15.54 -6.36
C ASN A 150 -15.64 -15.63 -7.42
N LEU A 151 -15.52 -14.64 -8.31
CA LEU A 151 -14.48 -14.58 -9.33
C LEU A 151 -13.22 -13.87 -8.77
N PRO A 152 -12.04 -14.12 -9.36
CA PRO A 152 -10.81 -13.46 -8.96
C PRO A 152 -10.92 -11.93 -9.02
N PRO A 153 -10.34 -11.17 -8.07
CA PRO A 153 -10.47 -9.71 -7.98
C PRO A 153 -10.03 -8.96 -9.24
N PHE A 154 -9.02 -9.45 -9.94
CA PHE A 154 -8.50 -8.79 -11.15
C PHE A 154 -9.56 -8.65 -12.25
N LEU A 155 -10.55 -9.54 -12.32
CA LEU A 155 -11.67 -9.42 -13.26
C LEU A 155 -12.56 -8.21 -12.93
N GLY A 156 -12.75 -7.90 -11.64
CA GLY A 156 -13.45 -6.70 -11.20
C GLY A 156 -12.70 -5.43 -11.61
N VAL A 157 -11.37 -5.42 -11.44
CA VAL A 157 -10.51 -4.30 -11.89
C VAL A 157 -10.59 -4.12 -13.41
N LEU A 158 -10.50 -5.21 -14.17
CA LEU A 158 -10.63 -5.17 -15.65
C LEU A 158 -12.00 -4.66 -16.09
N LEU A 159 -13.07 -5.07 -15.43
CA LEU A 159 -14.43 -4.55 -15.70
C LEU A 159 -14.49 -3.03 -15.46
N GLY A 160 -13.95 -2.57 -14.34
CA GLY A 160 -13.85 -1.14 -14.03
C GLY A 160 -13.04 -0.36 -15.09
N LEU A 161 -11.92 -0.93 -15.53
CA LEU A 161 -11.09 -0.36 -16.58
C LEU A 161 -11.86 -0.26 -17.92
N VAL A 162 -12.60 -1.29 -18.30
CA VAL A 162 -13.43 -1.28 -19.53
C VAL A 162 -14.51 -0.19 -19.45
N ILE A 163 -15.18 -0.05 -18.32
CA ILE A 163 -16.19 1.01 -18.12
C ILE A 163 -15.56 2.38 -18.25
N LEU A 164 -14.40 2.60 -17.61
CA LEU A 164 -13.67 3.85 -17.68
C LEU A 164 -13.19 4.15 -19.10
N TRP A 165 -12.67 3.13 -19.79
CA TRP A 165 -12.24 3.24 -21.19
C TRP A 165 -13.40 3.65 -22.11
N PHE A 166 -14.51 2.94 -22.02
CA PHE A 166 -15.70 3.24 -22.83
C PHE A 166 -16.21 4.66 -22.58
N TYR A 167 -16.29 5.07 -21.32
CA TYR A 167 -16.70 6.43 -20.96
C TYR A 167 -15.75 7.50 -21.52
N THR A 168 -14.44 7.31 -21.35
CA THR A 168 -13.43 8.28 -21.85
C THR A 168 -13.43 8.37 -23.37
N ASP A 169 -13.59 7.26 -24.06
CA ASP A 169 -13.63 7.21 -25.52
C ASP A 169 -14.87 7.91 -26.08
N LEU A 170 -16.05 7.68 -25.48
CA LEU A 170 -17.28 8.41 -25.82
C LEU A 170 -17.17 9.92 -25.54
N MET A 171 -16.54 10.28 -24.43
CA MET A 171 -16.32 11.68 -24.08
C MET A 171 -15.43 12.37 -25.11
N TYR A 172 -14.29 11.77 -25.43
CA TYR A 172 -13.34 12.35 -26.39
C TYR A 172 -13.87 12.35 -27.83
N SER A 173 -14.77 11.43 -28.19
CA SER A 173 -15.42 11.46 -29.51
C SER A 173 -16.34 12.67 -29.67
N LYS A 174 -16.91 13.19 -28.57
CA LYS A 174 -17.78 14.38 -28.55
C LYS A 174 -17.00 15.69 -28.46
N LEU A 175 -15.78 15.66 -27.95
CA LEU A 175 -14.91 16.83 -27.85
C LEU A 175 -14.06 16.90 -29.12
N HIS A 176 -14.22 17.99 -29.89
CA HIS A 176 -13.44 18.25 -31.12
C HIS A 176 -11.98 18.64 -30.76
N MET A 177 -11.26 17.75 -30.09
CA MET A 177 -9.87 17.95 -29.68
C MET A 177 -8.91 17.26 -30.65
N HIS A 178 -7.70 17.80 -30.80
CA HIS A 178 -6.62 17.13 -31.54
C HIS A 178 -6.28 15.78 -30.91
N GLU A 179 -5.96 14.76 -31.71
CA GLU A 179 -5.63 13.41 -31.23
C GLU A 179 -4.49 13.40 -30.18
N SER A 180 -3.52 14.30 -30.31
CA SER A 180 -2.40 14.47 -29.37
C SER A 180 -2.81 14.97 -27.97
N GLN A 181 -4.02 15.51 -27.85
CA GLN A 181 -4.56 16.07 -26.60
C GLN A 181 -5.53 15.12 -25.89
N LYS A 182 -5.88 14.01 -26.53
CA LYS A 182 -6.78 12.99 -25.98
C LYS A 182 -6.00 12.02 -25.11
N LEU A 183 -6.19 12.06 -23.81
CA LEU A 183 -5.64 11.08 -22.86
C LEU A 183 -6.45 9.78 -22.89
N ARG A 184 -6.42 9.08 -24.01
CA ARG A 184 -7.08 7.77 -24.14
C ARG A 184 -6.30 6.71 -23.40
N ILE A 185 -6.99 5.71 -22.85
CA ILE A 185 -6.36 4.59 -22.15
C ILE A 185 -5.36 3.86 -23.06
N SER A 186 -5.66 3.73 -24.36
CA SER A 186 -4.73 3.14 -25.33
C SER A 186 -3.39 3.89 -25.45
N GLN A 187 -3.35 5.17 -25.14
CA GLN A 187 -2.11 5.98 -25.14
C GLN A 187 -1.37 5.91 -23.80
N LEU A 188 -2.07 5.47 -22.73
CA LEU A 188 -1.46 5.26 -21.42
C LEU A 188 -0.85 3.87 -21.27
N LEU A 189 -1.30 2.87 -22.05
CA LEU A 189 -0.77 1.51 -22.00
C LEU A 189 0.75 1.40 -22.21
N PRO A 190 1.39 2.18 -23.10
CA PRO A 190 2.85 2.14 -23.25
C PRO A 190 3.62 2.62 -22.01
N ASN A 191 2.96 3.34 -21.10
CA ASN A 191 3.57 3.84 -19.87
C ASN A 191 3.50 2.82 -18.70
N ILE A 192 3.02 1.59 -18.95
CA ILE A 192 3.02 0.52 -17.95
C ILE A 192 4.47 0.16 -17.62
N ASP A 193 4.77 0.14 -16.34
CA ASP A 193 6.08 -0.23 -15.84
C ASP A 193 6.31 -1.75 -15.92
N LEU A 194 6.81 -2.19 -17.08
CA LEU A 194 7.15 -3.60 -17.31
C LEU A 194 8.27 -4.08 -16.39
N ALA A 195 9.16 -3.20 -15.93
CA ALA A 195 10.26 -3.58 -15.03
C ALA A 195 9.69 -4.06 -13.68
N THR A 196 8.72 -3.35 -13.12
CA THR A 196 8.01 -3.76 -11.91
C THR A 196 7.26 -5.10 -12.11
N ILE A 197 6.61 -5.30 -13.25
CA ILE A 197 5.92 -6.58 -13.55
C ILE A 197 6.92 -7.74 -13.56
N PHE A 198 8.04 -7.60 -14.28
CA PHE A 198 9.08 -8.64 -14.34
C PHE A 198 9.78 -8.84 -12.99
N PHE A 199 9.93 -7.80 -12.19
CA PHE A 199 10.46 -7.89 -10.84
C PHE A 199 9.57 -8.78 -9.96
N PHE A 200 8.27 -8.54 -9.91
CA PHE A 200 7.34 -9.38 -9.16
C PHE A 200 7.26 -10.81 -9.71
N LEU A 201 7.27 -10.97 -11.02
CA LEU A 201 7.32 -12.31 -11.63
C LEU A 201 8.58 -13.05 -11.19
N GLY A 202 9.74 -12.40 -11.19
CA GLY A 202 11.00 -12.97 -10.73
C GLY A 202 10.95 -13.39 -9.26
N ILE A 203 10.38 -12.56 -8.38
CA ILE A 203 10.14 -12.90 -6.96
C ILE A 203 9.29 -14.15 -6.83
N LEU A 204 8.13 -14.20 -7.48
CA LEU A 204 7.21 -15.33 -7.38
C LEU A 204 7.84 -16.63 -7.92
N MET A 205 8.60 -16.54 -9.00
CA MET A 205 9.36 -17.69 -9.52
C MET A 205 10.45 -18.17 -8.55
N ALA A 206 11.18 -17.25 -7.93
CA ALA A 206 12.21 -17.60 -6.95
C ALA A 206 11.60 -18.25 -5.70
N VAL A 207 10.49 -17.70 -5.20
CA VAL A 207 9.74 -18.28 -4.06
C VAL A 207 9.22 -19.68 -4.42
N GLY A 208 8.61 -19.85 -5.60
CA GLY A 208 8.15 -21.16 -6.08
C GLY A 208 9.29 -22.19 -6.21
N ALA A 209 10.49 -21.76 -6.62
CA ALA A 209 11.65 -22.62 -6.64
C ALA A 209 12.12 -23.05 -5.23
N LEU A 210 12.09 -22.13 -4.26
CA LEU A 210 12.40 -22.41 -2.86
C LEU A 210 11.37 -23.34 -2.21
N GLU A 211 10.08 -23.18 -2.55
CA GLU A 211 9.00 -24.04 -2.10
C GLU A 211 9.18 -25.47 -2.65
N THR A 212 9.35 -25.62 -3.96
CA THR A 212 9.53 -26.93 -4.60
C THR A 212 10.81 -27.63 -4.18
N SER A 213 11.87 -26.89 -3.83
CA SER A 213 13.11 -27.45 -3.27
C SER A 213 13.00 -27.86 -1.80
N GLY A 214 11.87 -27.58 -1.13
CA GLY A 214 11.64 -27.87 0.29
C GLY A 214 12.35 -26.94 1.27
N GLN A 215 13.06 -25.90 0.80
CA GLN A 215 13.77 -24.96 1.67
C GLN A 215 12.82 -24.19 2.59
N LEU A 216 11.66 -23.78 2.08
CA LEU A 216 10.66 -23.06 2.88
C LEU A 216 10.09 -23.95 3.99
N GLY A 217 9.88 -25.24 3.74
CA GLY A 217 9.46 -26.20 4.76
C GLY A 217 10.49 -26.42 5.86
N ILE A 218 11.80 -26.41 5.53
CA ILE A 218 12.88 -26.47 6.55
C ILE A 218 12.84 -25.20 7.41
N MET A 219 12.60 -24.03 6.80
CA MET A 219 12.58 -22.75 7.49
C MET A 219 11.36 -22.62 8.40
N SER A 220 10.17 -23.08 7.97
CA SER A 220 8.98 -23.11 8.83
C SER A 220 9.17 -24.04 10.02
N ALA A 221 9.70 -25.26 9.81
CA ALA A 221 9.98 -26.20 10.89
C ALA A 221 11.00 -25.65 11.90
N PHE A 222 11.99 -24.87 11.43
CA PHE A 222 12.94 -24.20 12.32
C PHE A 222 12.25 -23.12 13.16
N LEU A 223 11.39 -22.28 12.56
CA LEU A 223 10.66 -21.25 13.28
C LEU A 223 9.67 -21.85 14.28
N ASP A 224 8.93 -22.87 13.88
CA ASP A 224 7.99 -23.57 14.74
C ASP A 224 8.67 -24.22 15.95
N LYS A 225 9.85 -24.78 15.76
CA LYS A 225 10.61 -25.39 16.84
C LYS A 225 11.19 -24.39 17.85
N HIS A 226 11.60 -23.19 17.40
CA HIS A 226 12.33 -22.24 18.24
C HIS A 226 11.47 -21.07 18.74
N VAL A 227 10.47 -20.66 17.96
CA VAL A 227 9.62 -19.51 18.28
C VAL A 227 8.22 -19.96 18.72
N HIS A 228 7.62 -20.89 18.00
CA HIS A 228 6.30 -21.52 18.26
C HIS A 228 5.16 -20.55 18.62
N GLU A 229 5.28 -19.29 18.22
CA GLU A 229 4.31 -18.23 18.47
C GLU A 229 3.99 -17.49 17.15
N PRO A 230 2.81 -17.74 16.53
CA PRO A 230 2.50 -17.21 15.19
C PRO A 230 2.53 -15.70 15.10
N TYR A 231 2.07 -15.00 16.12
CA TYR A 231 2.11 -13.53 16.13
C TYR A 231 3.53 -12.99 16.21
N LEU A 232 4.40 -13.62 17.00
CA LEU A 232 5.81 -13.22 17.08
C LEU A 232 6.53 -13.46 15.76
N ILE A 233 6.23 -14.60 15.08
CA ILE A 233 6.76 -14.89 13.74
C ILE A 233 6.34 -13.79 12.76
N SER A 234 5.05 -13.44 12.70
CA SER A 234 4.54 -12.37 11.84
C SER A 234 5.18 -11.01 12.17
N PHE A 235 5.34 -10.70 13.45
CA PHE A 235 5.99 -9.47 13.90
C PHE A 235 7.44 -9.38 13.45
N VAL A 236 8.22 -10.46 13.61
CA VAL A 236 9.62 -10.49 13.17
C VAL A 236 9.74 -10.42 11.64
N ILE A 237 8.89 -11.14 10.91
CA ILE A 237 8.84 -11.07 9.43
C ILE A 237 8.52 -9.63 9.00
N GLY A 238 7.57 -8.98 9.64
CA GLY A 238 7.26 -7.57 9.37
C GLY A 238 8.42 -6.62 9.68
N ALA A 239 9.16 -6.84 10.75
CA ALA A 239 10.37 -6.06 11.04
C ALA A 239 11.46 -6.28 9.97
N LEU A 240 11.63 -7.53 9.48
CA LEU A 240 12.53 -7.86 8.37
C LEU A 240 12.10 -7.19 7.05
N SER A 241 10.81 -6.91 6.86
CA SER A 241 10.30 -6.15 5.72
C SER A 241 10.89 -4.74 5.60
N SER A 242 11.50 -4.23 6.64
CA SER A 242 12.27 -2.97 6.56
C SER A 242 13.52 -3.05 5.68
N CYS A 243 14.09 -4.25 5.53
CA CYS A 243 15.33 -4.49 4.76
C CYS A 243 15.09 -5.25 3.47
N VAL A 244 14.04 -6.06 3.42
CA VAL A 244 13.68 -6.93 2.28
C VAL A 244 12.28 -6.53 1.82
N ASP A 245 12.04 -6.56 0.52
CA ASP A 245 10.72 -6.22 -0.04
C ASP A 245 9.59 -7.03 0.62
N ASN A 246 8.53 -6.34 1.00
CA ASN A 246 7.37 -6.90 1.71
C ASN A 246 6.67 -8.01 0.90
N VAL A 247 6.58 -7.86 -0.43
CA VAL A 247 5.93 -8.84 -1.30
C VAL A 247 6.71 -10.15 -1.31
N ALA A 248 8.04 -10.08 -1.41
CA ALA A 248 8.90 -11.26 -1.38
C ALA A 248 8.77 -12.04 -0.06
N LEU A 249 8.75 -11.32 1.07
CA LEU A 249 8.63 -11.94 2.39
C LEU A 249 7.26 -12.59 2.60
N VAL A 250 6.19 -11.95 2.18
CA VAL A 250 4.84 -12.52 2.32
C VAL A 250 4.65 -13.70 1.38
N ALA A 251 5.12 -13.62 0.13
CA ALA A 251 5.09 -14.76 -0.78
C ALA A 251 5.85 -15.97 -0.22
N ALA A 252 7.05 -15.75 0.34
CA ALA A 252 7.82 -16.81 1.01
C ALA A 252 7.06 -17.37 2.23
N THR A 253 6.43 -16.52 3.03
CA THR A 253 5.65 -16.95 4.20
C THR A 253 4.43 -17.79 3.79
N MET A 254 3.74 -17.44 2.69
CA MET A 254 2.66 -18.26 2.15
C MET A 254 3.14 -19.64 1.70
N GLY A 255 4.35 -19.73 1.13
CA GLY A 255 4.97 -21.02 0.79
C GLY A 255 5.49 -21.79 2.01
N MET A 256 5.79 -21.11 3.11
CA MET A 256 6.20 -21.75 4.38
C MET A 256 5.02 -22.33 5.14
N TYR A 257 3.89 -21.65 5.16
CA TYR A 257 2.70 -22.00 5.91
C TYR A 257 1.51 -22.14 4.95
N PRO A 258 1.14 -23.38 4.55
CA PRO A 258 -0.06 -23.58 3.72
C PRO A 258 -1.32 -23.28 4.52
N ILE A 259 -2.38 -22.84 3.80
CA ILE A 259 -3.70 -22.66 4.42
C ILE A 259 -4.20 -24.02 4.90
N VAL A 260 -4.61 -24.06 6.17
CA VAL A 260 -5.22 -25.24 6.78
C VAL A 260 -6.74 -25.20 6.52
N GLU A 261 -7.32 -26.32 6.04
CA GLU A 261 -8.77 -26.43 5.90
C GLU A 261 -9.45 -26.35 7.26
N GLN A 262 -10.55 -25.62 7.33
CA GLN A 262 -11.31 -25.43 8.56
C GLN A 262 -12.00 -26.75 8.95
N ALA A 263 -11.57 -27.34 10.06
CA ALA A 263 -12.13 -28.57 10.62
C ALA A 263 -12.46 -28.40 12.09
N ALA A 264 -13.40 -29.17 12.62
CA ALA A 264 -13.86 -29.06 14.01
C ALA A 264 -12.79 -29.43 15.03
N ASP A 265 -11.80 -30.25 14.68
CA ASP A 265 -10.79 -30.80 15.58
C ASP A 265 -9.38 -30.21 15.36
N LEU A 266 -9.27 -28.98 14.85
CA LEU A 266 -7.98 -28.31 14.67
C LEU A 266 -7.31 -27.99 16.00
N SER A 267 -5.99 -28.24 16.06
CA SER A 267 -5.21 -27.78 17.20
C SER A 267 -5.25 -26.23 17.31
N PRO A 268 -5.15 -25.64 18.53
CA PRO A 268 -5.12 -24.18 18.69
C PRO A 268 -4.06 -23.51 17.81
N TYR A 269 -2.92 -24.13 17.61
CA TYR A 269 -1.85 -23.64 16.72
C TYR A 269 -2.26 -23.63 15.25
N ALA A 270 -2.91 -24.69 14.77
CA ALA A 270 -3.36 -24.80 13.39
C ALA A 270 -4.46 -23.79 13.03
N GLN A 271 -5.27 -23.35 14.01
CA GLN A 271 -6.32 -22.34 13.81
C GLN A 271 -5.79 -20.98 13.38
N PHE A 272 -4.54 -20.66 13.65
CA PHE A 272 -3.89 -19.43 13.16
C PHE A 272 -3.70 -19.40 11.65
N PHE A 273 -3.58 -20.57 11.01
CA PHE A 273 -3.25 -20.73 9.59
C PHE A 273 -4.46 -21.04 8.70
N VAL A 274 -5.67 -21.02 9.24
CA VAL A 274 -6.89 -21.09 8.41
C VAL A 274 -7.08 -19.80 7.61
N SER A 275 -7.95 -19.82 6.60
CA SER A 275 -8.37 -18.57 5.94
C SER A 275 -8.96 -17.61 6.96
N ASP A 276 -8.60 -16.34 6.89
CA ASP A 276 -8.93 -15.32 7.90
C ASP A 276 -8.35 -15.59 9.31
N GLY A 277 -7.41 -16.50 9.44
CA GLY A 277 -6.70 -16.73 10.68
C GLY A 277 -5.86 -15.54 11.14
N GLY A 278 -5.67 -15.41 12.46
CA GLY A 278 -4.95 -14.27 13.04
C GLY A 278 -3.53 -14.09 12.53
N PHE A 279 -2.86 -15.18 12.15
CA PHE A 279 -1.53 -15.12 11.54
C PHE A 279 -1.50 -14.30 10.26
N TRP A 280 -2.40 -14.58 9.32
CA TRP A 280 -2.43 -13.94 8.00
C TRP A 280 -2.79 -12.46 8.07
N THR A 281 -3.80 -12.15 8.88
CA THR A 281 -4.27 -10.78 9.05
C THR A 281 -3.22 -9.92 9.74
N PHE A 282 -2.56 -10.47 10.77
CA PHE A 282 -1.49 -9.78 11.46
C PHE A 282 -0.21 -9.67 10.60
N LEU A 283 0.10 -10.70 9.82
CA LEU A 283 1.19 -10.67 8.85
C LEU A 283 0.99 -9.57 7.82
N ALA A 284 -0.23 -9.41 7.29
CA ALA A 284 -0.55 -8.34 6.34
C ALA A 284 -0.25 -6.97 6.94
N TYR A 285 -0.70 -6.73 8.18
CA TYR A 285 -0.35 -5.50 8.91
C TYR A 285 1.15 -5.32 9.06
N CYS A 286 1.83 -6.33 9.62
CA CYS A 286 3.24 -6.27 9.95
C CYS A 286 4.13 -6.09 8.71
N ALA A 287 3.88 -6.84 7.64
CA ALA A 287 4.71 -6.79 6.44
C ALA A 287 4.62 -5.42 5.73
N VAL A 288 3.42 -4.88 5.55
CA VAL A 288 3.23 -3.60 4.86
C VAL A 288 3.74 -2.43 5.70
N THR A 289 3.39 -2.39 7.00
CA THR A 289 3.79 -1.27 7.87
C THR A 289 5.26 -1.34 8.25
N GLY A 290 5.83 -2.53 8.38
CA GLY A 290 7.25 -2.77 8.63
C GLY A 290 8.15 -2.20 7.53
N GLY A 291 7.69 -2.21 6.28
CA GLY A 291 8.38 -1.58 5.15
C GLY A 291 8.62 -0.07 5.31
N SER A 292 7.96 0.59 6.26
CA SER A 292 8.20 2.00 6.58
C SER A 292 9.34 2.23 7.57
N ILE A 293 9.82 1.22 8.27
CA ILE A 293 10.87 1.36 9.29
C ILE A 293 12.16 1.86 8.66
N LEU A 294 12.55 1.31 7.50
CA LEU A 294 13.61 1.86 6.67
C LEU A 294 13.01 2.27 5.31
N ILE A 295 13.53 3.35 4.73
CA ILE A 295 13.01 3.91 3.48
C ILE A 295 13.10 2.95 2.29
N ILE A 296 14.01 1.97 2.36
CA ILE A 296 14.24 0.96 1.32
C ILE A 296 13.34 -0.28 1.47
N GLY A 297 12.60 -0.41 2.57
CA GLY A 297 11.78 -1.59 2.88
C GLY A 297 10.50 -1.71 2.06
N SER A 298 10.10 -0.68 1.33
CA SER A 298 8.92 -0.70 0.47
C SER A 298 9.16 0.01 -0.84
N ALA A 299 8.48 -0.44 -1.91
CA ALA A 299 8.50 0.21 -3.20
C ALA A 299 8.10 1.70 -3.11
N THR A 300 7.12 2.01 -2.25
CA THR A 300 6.70 3.38 -1.93
C THR A 300 7.83 4.22 -1.36
N GLY A 301 8.58 3.68 -0.39
CA GLY A 301 9.73 4.36 0.21
C GLY A 301 10.82 4.66 -0.80
N VAL A 302 11.21 3.67 -1.61
CA VAL A 302 12.23 3.81 -2.66
C VAL A 302 11.82 4.84 -3.70
N THR A 303 10.56 4.81 -4.15
CA THR A 303 10.04 5.74 -5.15
C THR A 303 10.02 7.18 -4.63
N VAL A 304 9.49 7.41 -3.43
CA VAL A 304 9.47 8.75 -2.82
C VAL A 304 10.89 9.26 -2.56
N MET A 305 11.80 8.36 -2.12
CA MET A 305 13.23 8.66 -1.97
C MET A 305 13.84 9.16 -3.29
N GLY A 306 13.55 8.48 -4.39
CA GLY A 306 14.03 8.87 -5.72
C GLY A 306 13.43 10.18 -6.20
N LEU A 307 12.11 10.36 -6.06
CA LEU A 307 11.39 11.55 -6.49
C LEU A 307 11.85 12.83 -5.80
N GLU A 308 12.09 12.79 -4.49
CA GLU A 308 12.49 13.96 -3.69
C GLU A 308 13.99 13.97 -3.37
N LYS A 309 14.74 12.99 -3.85
CA LYS A 309 16.18 12.82 -3.55
C LYS A 309 16.44 12.87 -2.05
N ILE A 310 15.66 12.06 -1.29
CA ILE A 310 15.82 11.92 0.15
C ILE A 310 17.07 11.10 0.42
N ASP A 311 17.95 11.60 1.27
CA ASP A 311 19.09 10.83 1.72
C ASP A 311 18.66 9.71 2.68
N PHE A 312 19.14 8.48 2.47
CA PHE A 312 18.84 7.32 3.30
C PHE A 312 19.12 7.59 4.79
N MET A 313 20.27 8.23 5.09
CA MET A 313 20.65 8.54 6.46
C MET A 313 19.75 9.60 7.09
N TYR A 314 19.23 10.55 6.29
CA TYR A 314 18.27 11.54 6.76
C TYR A 314 16.98 10.88 7.26
N TYR A 315 16.43 9.93 6.47
CA TYR A 315 15.24 9.18 6.88
C TYR A 315 15.52 8.32 8.10
N THR A 316 16.59 7.55 8.09
CA THR A 316 16.96 6.61 9.15
C THR A 316 17.13 7.31 10.49
N LYS A 317 17.79 8.47 10.54
CA LYS A 317 18.01 9.21 11.79
C LYS A 317 16.77 9.90 12.33
N ARG A 318 15.78 10.24 11.50
CA ARG A 318 14.67 11.11 11.91
C ARG A 318 13.31 10.42 11.88
N PHE A 319 13.07 9.50 10.94
CA PHE A 319 11.78 8.89 10.70
C PHE A 319 11.72 7.40 11.00
N SER A 320 12.84 6.66 10.90
CA SER A 320 12.86 5.22 11.19
C SER A 320 12.41 4.91 12.63
N ILE A 321 12.87 5.68 13.61
CA ILE A 321 12.45 5.51 15.00
C ILE A 321 10.95 5.81 15.15
N LEU A 322 10.43 6.83 14.47
CA LEU A 322 9.01 7.17 14.50
C LEU A 322 8.17 6.05 13.86
N ALA A 323 8.60 5.54 12.70
CA ALA A 323 7.97 4.43 12.02
C ALA A 323 7.98 3.16 12.89
N LEU A 324 9.10 2.86 13.53
CA LEU A 324 9.21 1.72 14.45
C LEU A 324 8.26 1.84 15.65
N ILE A 325 8.16 3.02 16.27
CA ILE A 325 7.21 3.27 17.35
C ILE A 325 5.77 3.07 16.85
N GLY A 326 5.43 3.63 15.68
CA GLY A 326 4.11 3.42 15.06
C GLY A 326 3.81 1.95 14.80
N TYR A 327 4.78 1.23 14.24
CA TYR A 327 4.72 -0.21 13.98
C TYR A 327 4.42 -1.00 15.26
N CYS A 328 5.19 -0.77 16.33
CA CYS A 328 4.99 -1.44 17.61
C CYS A 328 3.66 -1.07 18.27
N CYS A 329 3.25 0.20 18.23
CA CYS A 329 1.97 0.64 18.80
C CYS A 329 0.79 0.01 18.07
N GLY A 330 0.79 0.00 16.74
CA GLY A 330 -0.28 -0.63 15.97
C GLY A 330 -0.31 -2.15 16.15
N ALA A 331 0.85 -2.83 16.19
CA ALA A 331 0.94 -4.24 16.53
C ALA A 331 0.38 -4.53 17.93
N GLY A 332 0.74 -3.71 18.91
CA GLY A 332 0.18 -3.81 20.27
C GLY A 332 -1.33 -3.63 20.32
N VAL A 333 -1.87 -2.70 19.56
CA VAL A 333 -3.33 -2.51 19.45
C VAL A 333 -4.01 -3.71 18.79
N TYR A 334 -3.40 -4.28 17.74
CA TYR A 334 -3.90 -5.51 17.13
C TYR A 334 -3.99 -6.64 18.15
N MET A 335 -2.90 -6.87 18.89
CA MET A 335 -2.85 -7.90 19.94
C MET A 335 -3.86 -7.69 21.06
N LEU A 336 -4.10 -6.43 21.45
CA LEU A 336 -5.08 -6.11 22.50
C LEU A 336 -6.54 -6.31 22.05
N LEU A 337 -6.83 -6.19 20.76
CA LEU A 337 -8.21 -6.29 20.26
C LEU A 337 -8.58 -7.68 19.74
N PHE A 338 -7.59 -8.46 19.24
CA PHE A 338 -7.86 -9.65 18.44
C PHE A 338 -7.01 -10.89 18.81
N ALA A 339 -6.03 -10.77 19.70
CA ALA A 339 -5.28 -11.88 20.28
C ALA A 339 -5.73 -12.12 21.72
#